data_8501540b013eb7a9755e80a3cb1c5804
#
_entry.id   8501540b013eb7a9755e80a3cb1c5804
#
_cell.length_a   1.000
_cell.length_b   1.000
_cell.length_c   1.000
_cell.angle_alpha   90.00
_cell.angle_beta   90.00
_cell.angle_gamma   90.00
#
_symmetry.space_group_name_H-M   'P 1'
#
loop_
_entity.id
_entity.type
_entity.pdbx_description
1 polymer ?
#
loop_
_entity_poly.entity_id
_entity_poly.type
_entity_poly.pdbx_seq_one_letter_code
_entity_poly.pdbx_strand_id
1 'polypeptide(L)'
;WSSDVCSSDLAARKLYDDAQAMLDRLVDEKWLTANGVYGLFPAASTGEDVVVYEDESRAAVRATLHQLRQQGQHREGVPNRSLADYVAPIGSDLAGGGDWVGAFAVTAGLGTTERIAAFKEDLDDYSAILLEALADRLAEAFAERLHQRVRTEFWAHVPEEQLSNEDLIAEKYTGIR
;
A
#
# COMPACT_ATOMS: atom_id res chain seq x y z
N TRP A 1 -14.16 -27.69 -27.23
CA TRP A 1 -13.02 -27.33 -26.35
C TRP A 1 -12.39 -25.97 -26.71
N SER A 2 -12.50 -25.54 -27.96
CA SER A 2 -11.89 -24.28 -28.41
C SER A 2 -12.79 -23.04 -28.32
N SER A 3 -14.11 -23.21 -28.18
CA SER A 3 -15.06 -22.10 -28.19
C SER A 3 -15.16 -21.37 -26.82
N ASP A 4 -15.05 -22.08 -25.71
CA ASP A 4 -15.22 -21.48 -24.39
C ASP A 4 -13.99 -20.69 -23.92
N VAL A 5 -12.78 -21.13 -24.29
CA VAL A 5 -11.53 -20.39 -24.04
C VAL A 5 -11.52 -19.10 -24.83
N CYS A 6 -11.97 -19.12 -26.10
CA CYS A 6 -12.00 -17.95 -26.95
C CYS A 6 -13.01 -16.88 -26.49
N SER A 7 -14.15 -17.27 -25.91
CA SER A 7 -15.16 -16.32 -25.42
C SER A 7 -14.73 -15.63 -24.12
N SER A 8 -14.09 -16.35 -23.20
CA SER A 8 -13.54 -15.76 -21.97
C SER A 8 -12.40 -14.78 -22.26
N ASP A 9 -11.52 -15.10 -23.22
CA ASP A 9 -10.44 -14.21 -23.63
C ASP A 9 -10.96 -12.93 -24.30
N LEU A 10 -12.02 -13.04 -25.12
CA LEU A 10 -12.65 -11.88 -25.74
C LEU A 10 -13.33 -10.97 -24.72
N ALA A 11 -14.04 -11.55 -23.73
CA ALA A 11 -14.67 -10.80 -22.65
C ALA A 11 -13.62 -10.09 -21.77
N ALA A 12 -12.55 -10.79 -21.41
CA ALA A 12 -11.45 -10.23 -20.63
C ALA A 12 -10.74 -9.08 -21.38
N ARG A 13 -10.50 -9.23 -22.69
CA ARG A 13 -9.92 -8.17 -23.53
C ARG A 13 -10.83 -6.95 -23.59
N LYS A 14 -12.13 -7.17 -23.86
CA LYS A 14 -13.09 -6.08 -23.89
C LYS A 14 -13.12 -5.32 -22.56
N LEU A 15 -13.18 -6.02 -21.42
CA LEU A 15 -13.13 -5.39 -20.10
C LEU A 15 -11.84 -4.59 -19.91
N TYR A 16 -10.71 -5.11 -20.33
CA TYR A 16 -9.43 -4.41 -20.27
C TYR A 16 -9.44 -3.13 -21.12
N ASP A 17 -9.92 -3.21 -22.36
CA ASP A 17 -10.00 -2.06 -23.25
C ASP A 17 -10.95 -0.99 -22.70
N ASP A 18 -12.11 -1.39 -22.18
CA ASP A 18 -13.07 -0.48 -21.53
C ASP A 18 -12.45 0.19 -20.31
N ALA A 19 -11.69 -0.56 -19.51
CA ALA A 19 -10.97 -0.03 -18.33
C ALA A 19 -9.89 0.97 -18.71
N GLN A 20 -9.11 0.70 -19.78
CA GLN A 20 -8.10 1.65 -20.28
C GLN A 20 -8.76 2.94 -20.78
N ALA A 21 -9.82 2.82 -21.58
CA ALA A 21 -10.55 3.99 -22.07
C ALA A 21 -11.15 4.83 -20.93
N MET A 22 -11.64 4.19 -19.86
CA MET A 22 -12.13 4.90 -18.69
C MET A 22 -11.01 5.54 -17.88
N LEU A 23 -9.84 4.90 -17.75
CA LEU A 23 -8.65 5.48 -17.13
C LEU A 23 -8.17 6.73 -17.86
N ASP A 24 -8.10 6.70 -19.20
CA ASP A 24 -7.72 7.85 -20.01
C ASP A 24 -8.67 9.02 -19.74
N ARG A 25 -9.98 8.79 -19.76
CA ARG A 25 -10.98 9.82 -19.44
C ARG A 25 -10.86 10.33 -18.01
N LEU A 26 -10.62 9.44 -17.06
CA LEU A 26 -10.45 9.78 -15.64
C LEU A 26 -9.27 10.74 -15.43
N VAL A 27 -8.17 10.52 -16.16
CA VAL A 27 -6.98 11.37 -16.11
C VAL A 27 -7.21 12.70 -16.85
N ASP A 28 -7.73 12.65 -18.07
CA ASP A 28 -7.90 13.82 -18.92
C ASP A 28 -8.96 14.80 -18.35
N GLU A 29 -10.06 14.26 -17.88
CA GLU A 29 -11.17 15.03 -17.31
C GLU A 29 -11.02 15.29 -15.79
N LYS A 30 -9.98 14.73 -15.16
CA LYS A 30 -9.66 14.89 -13.73
C LYS A 30 -10.85 14.56 -12.82
N TRP A 31 -11.44 13.40 -13.02
CA TRP A 31 -12.63 12.97 -12.26
C TRP A 31 -12.34 12.73 -10.79
N LEU A 32 -11.14 12.25 -10.47
CA LEU A 32 -10.77 11.84 -9.13
C LEU A 32 -9.61 12.67 -8.60
N THR A 33 -9.61 12.83 -7.28
CA THR A 33 -8.45 13.36 -6.56
C THR A 33 -7.83 12.26 -5.71
N ALA A 34 -6.51 12.12 -5.81
CA ALA A 34 -5.72 11.21 -5.00
C ALA A 34 -4.93 12.01 -3.96
N ASN A 35 -5.06 11.64 -2.69
CA ASN A 35 -4.33 12.25 -1.59
C ASN A 35 -3.52 11.18 -0.87
N GLY A 36 -2.29 11.54 -0.49
CA GLY A 36 -1.43 10.69 0.33
C GLY A 36 -0.79 11.49 1.45
N VAL A 37 -0.66 10.86 2.60
CA VAL A 37 0.08 11.38 3.74
C VAL A 37 1.02 10.30 4.25
N TYR A 38 2.20 10.68 4.69
CA TYR A 38 3.14 9.78 5.33
C TYR A 38 3.78 10.45 6.55
N GLY A 39 4.29 9.65 7.45
CA GLY A 39 5.05 10.10 8.60
C GLY A 39 6.11 9.09 9.00
N LEU A 40 7.24 9.58 9.48
CA LEU A 40 8.33 8.81 10.04
C LEU A 40 8.45 9.16 11.51
N PHE A 41 8.45 8.16 12.37
CA PHE A 41 8.38 8.36 13.81
C PHE A 41 9.47 7.55 14.51
N PRO A 42 10.16 8.13 15.51
CA PRO A 42 11.06 7.36 16.37
C PRO A 42 10.28 6.24 17.04
N ALA A 43 10.83 5.04 17.02
CA ALA A 43 10.17 3.86 17.56
C ALA A 43 11.17 2.90 18.21
N ALA A 44 10.66 2.01 19.07
CA ALA A 44 11.40 0.89 19.61
C ALA A 44 10.44 -0.25 19.95
N SER A 45 10.91 -1.49 19.83
CA SER A 45 10.11 -2.63 20.29
C SER A 45 10.25 -2.89 21.78
N THR A 46 9.16 -3.34 22.40
CA THR A 46 9.12 -3.79 23.78
C THR A 46 8.29 -5.06 23.87
N GLY A 47 8.97 -6.20 23.94
CA GLY A 47 8.29 -7.49 23.82
C GLY A 47 7.65 -7.66 22.44
N GLU A 48 6.32 -7.71 22.42
CA GLU A 48 5.55 -7.86 21.16
C GLU A 48 4.92 -6.56 20.68
N ASP A 49 5.19 -5.45 21.37
CA ASP A 49 4.65 -4.14 21.01
C ASP A 49 5.74 -3.26 20.37
N VAL A 50 5.30 -2.31 19.54
CA VAL A 50 6.13 -1.22 19.05
C VAL A 50 5.67 0.09 19.68
N VAL A 51 6.54 0.71 20.46
CA VAL A 51 6.32 2.03 21.07
C VAL A 51 6.76 3.09 20.07
N VAL A 52 5.86 4.01 19.76
CA VAL A 52 6.08 5.16 18.89
C VAL A 52 6.19 6.41 19.77
N TYR A 53 7.24 7.20 19.56
CA TYR A 53 7.52 8.39 20.35
C TYR A 53 7.08 9.67 19.66
N GLU A 54 6.88 10.74 20.44
CA GLU A 54 6.53 12.06 19.91
C GLU A 54 7.64 12.66 19.06
N ASP A 55 8.88 12.52 19.52
CA ASP A 55 10.07 13.08 18.89
C ASP A 55 11.34 12.23 19.16
N GLU A 56 12.45 12.68 18.63
CA GLU A 56 13.76 12.01 18.72
C GLU A 56 14.29 11.89 20.16
N SER A 57 13.81 12.72 21.10
CA SER A 57 14.20 12.61 22.50
C SER A 57 13.68 11.34 23.17
N ARG A 58 12.65 10.72 22.57
CA ARG A 58 11.97 9.50 23.07
C ARG A 58 11.47 9.63 24.50
N ALA A 59 11.25 10.88 24.97
CA ALA A 59 10.81 11.14 26.34
C ALA A 59 9.30 10.91 26.54
N ALA A 60 8.50 11.13 25.48
CA ALA A 60 7.06 11.00 25.51
C ALA A 60 6.58 9.96 24.47
N VAL A 61 5.68 9.07 24.89
CA VAL A 61 5.07 8.07 24.03
C VAL A 61 3.86 8.68 23.33
N ARG A 62 3.82 8.61 22.03
CA ARG A 62 2.70 9.02 21.17
C ARG A 62 1.66 7.91 21.06
N ALA A 63 2.11 6.68 20.82
CA ALA A 63 1.25 5.53 20.62
C ALA A 63 2.00 4.23 20.91
N THR A 64 1.24 3.18 21.22
CA THR A 64 1.75 1.80 21.26
C THR A 64 1.01 0.98 20.22
N LEU A 65 1.76 0.35 19.31
CA LEU A 65 1.23 -0.53 18.27
C LEU A 65 1.34 -1.96 18.77
N HIS A 66 0.21 -2.54 19.10
CA HIS A 66 0.16 -3.94 19.57
C HIS A 66 0.30 -4.88 18.37
N GLN A 67 1.35 -5.72 18.39
CA GLN A 67 1.65 -6.65 17.31
C GLN A 67 1.38 -8.08 17.79
N LEU A 68 0.57 -8.81 17.02
CA LEU A 68 0.33 -10.21 17.32
C LEU A 68 1.43 -11.08 16.69
N ARG A 69 1.99 -11.98 17.51
CA ARG A 69 2.90 -13.01 17.01
C ARG A 69 2.11 -14.07 16.26
N GLN A 70 2.68 -14.58 15.16
CA GLN A 70 2.12 -15.72 14.43
C GLN A 70 1.76 -16.86 15.39
N GLN A 71 0.61 -17.50 15.17
CA GLN A 71 0.10 -18.60 15.99
C GLN A 71 0.17 -19.95 15.26
N GLY A 72 0.75 -19.99 14.08
CA GLY A 72 0.84 -21.20 13.26
C GLY A 72 1.82 -22.23 13.82
N GLN A 73 1.60 -23.50 13.45
CA GLN A 73 2.59 -24.55 13.64
C GLN A 73 3.59 -24.51 12.48
N HIS A 74 4.85 -24.31 12.78
CA HIS A 74 5.94 -24.34 11.83
C HIS A 74 6.82 -25.59 12.02
N ARG A 75 7.69 -25.84 11.04
CA ARG A 75 8.72 -26.87 11.18
C ARG A 75 9.65 -26.50 12.33
N GLU A 76 10.26 -27.52 12.95
CA GLU A 76 11.25 -27.33 14.03
C GLU A 76 12.35 -26.34 13.59
N GLY A 77 12.64 -25.36 14.45
CA GLY A 77 13.63 -24.32 14.20
C GLY A 77 13.11 -23.09 13.44
N VAL A 78 11.86 -23.06 13.00
CA VAL A 78 11.24 -21.87 12.40
C VAL A 78 10.40 -21.15 13.46
N PRO A 79 10.83 -19.96 13.93
CA PRO A 79 10.09 -19.23 14.95
C PRO A 79 8.82 -18.58 14.38
N ASN A 80 7.82 -18.46 15.23
CA ASN A 80 6.69 -17.56 14.98
C ASN A 80 7.18 -16.12 15.03
N ARG A 81 6.82 -15.31 14.03
CA ARG A 81 7.27 -13.92 13.89
C ARG A 81 6.19 -12.94 14.31
N SER A 82 6.63 -11.81 14.84
CA SER A 82 5.83 -10.60 15.06
C SER A 82 6.44 -9.45 14.26
N LEU A 83 5.65 -8.46 13.89
CA LEU A 83 6.18 -7.25 13.25
C LEU A 83 7.12 -6.48 14.20
N ALA A 84 6.93 -6.61 15.51
CA ALA A 84 7.83 -6.03 16.51
C ALA A 84 9.26 -6.58 16.43
N ASP A 85 9.46 -7.80 15.89
CA ASP A 85 10.80 -8.40 15.74
C ASP A 85 11.68 -7.64 14.73
N TYR A 86 11.08 -6.79 13.89
CA TYR A 86 11.78 -6.00 12.87
C TYR A 86 12.10 -4.57 13.32
N VAL A 87 11.72 -4.20 14.53
CA VAL A 87 12.02 -2.90 15.13
C VAL A 87 13.00 -3.10 16.29
N ALA A 88 14.05 -2.28 16.34
CA ALA A 88 15.07 -2.41 17.36
C ALA A 88 14.50 -2.28 18.77
N PRO A 89 14.92 -3.14 19.73
CA PRO A 89 14.44 -3.09 21.10
C PRO A 89 14.83 -1.79 21.82
N ILE A 90 14.04 -1.41 22.81
CA ILE A 90 14.39 -0.31 23.72
C ILE A 90 15.78 -0.57 24.35
N GLY A 91 16.64 0.45 24.28
CA GLY A 91 17.99 0.37 24.85
C GLY A 91 18.99 -0.40 24.01
N SER A 92 18.67 -0.74 22.75
CA SER A 92 19.64 -1.30 21.84
C SER A 92 20.69 -0.25 21.43
N ASP A 93 21.96 -0.69 21.27
CA ASP A 93 23.08 0.14 20.80
C ASP A 93 23.05 0.43 19.28
N LEU A 94 21.94 0.13 18.61
CA LEU A 94 21.78 0.42 17.19
C LEU A 94 21.82 1.93 16.94
N ALA A 95 22.47 2.33 15.85
CA ALA A 95 22.87 3.68 15.49
C ALA A 95 21.91 4.78 16.00
N GLY A 96 22.34 5.56 16.99
CA GLY A 96 21.58 6.69 17.53
C GLY A 96 20.57 6.37 18.64
N GLY A 97 20.56 5.14 19.20
CA GLY A 97 19.75 4.83 20.38
C GLY A 97 18.29 4.43 20.09
N GLY A 98 18.00 3.96 18.88
CA GLY A 98 16.67 3.43 18.55
C GLY A 98 16.40 3.41 17.06
N ASP A 99 15.22 2.93 16.73
CA ASP A 99 14.75 2.71 15.37
C ASP A 99 13.64 3.71 15.00
N TRP A 100 13.10 3.56 13.81
CA TRP A 100 12.03 4.39 13.29
C TRP A 100 10.97 3.51 12.64
N VAL A 101 9.73 3.96 12.69
CA VAL A 101 8.63 3.35 11.95
C VAL A 101 8.02 4.37 11.01
N GLY A 102 7.78 3.94 9.78
CA GLY A 102 7.02 4.71 8.79
C GLY A 102 5.56 4.28 8.78
N ALA A 103 4.68 5.26 8.61
CA ALA A 103 3.26 5.02 8.34
C ALA A 103 2.80 5.92 7.21
N PHE A 104 1.88 5.44 6.38
CA PHE A 104 1.24 6.25 5.36
C PHE A 104 -0.23 5.87 5.19
N ALA A 105 -0.99 6.80 4.65
CA ALA A 105 -2.34 6.56 4.19
C ALA A 105 -2.56 7.23 2.84
N VAL A 106 -3.31 6.58 1.98
CA VAL A 106 -3.64 7.07 0.64
C VAL A 106 -5.13 6.94 0.35
N THR A 107 -5.62 7.78 -0.54
CA THR A 107 -6.96 7.67 -1.12
C THR A 107 -6.90 8.07 -2.59
N ALA A 108 -7.67 7.40 -3.44
CA ALA A 108 -7.79 7.72 -4.86
C ALA A 108 -9.26 7.82 -5.32
N GLY A 109 -10.21 7.81 -4.36
CA GLY A 109 -11.65 7.76 -4.65
C GLY A 109 -12.41 9.07 -4.44
N LEU A 110 -11.73 10.19 -4.17
CA LEU A 110 -12.41 11.47 -3.99
C LEU A 110 -12.95 11.97 -5.33
N GLY A 111 -14.28 12.10 -5.44
CA GLY A 111 -15.01 12.46 -6.66
C GLY A 111 -15.74 11.27 -7.32
N THR A 112 -15.56 10.03 -6.85
CA THR A 112 -16.28 8.86 -7.40
C THR A 112 -17.77 8.93 -7.16
N THR A 113 -18.21 9.39 -6.00
CA THR A 113 -19.63 9.39 -5.60
C THR A 113 -20.49 10.15 -6.60
N GLU A 114 -20.07 11.35 -7.00
CA GLU A 114 -20.79 12.20 -7.94
C GLU A 114 -20.81 11.58 -9.34
N ARG A 115 -19.71 10.97 -9.79
CA ARG A 115 -19.62 10.31 -11.09
C ARG A 115 -20.46 9.04 -11.15
N ILE A 116 -20.41 8.23 -10.11
CA ILE A 116 -21.25 7.03 -9.99
C ILE A 116 -22.73 7.40 -10.01
N ALA A 117 -23.12 8.47 -9.31
CA ALA A 117 -24.48 8.94 -9.33
C ALA A 117 -24.93 9.37 -10.74
N ALA A 118 -24.08 10.10 -11.48
CA ALA A 118 -24.36 10.50 -12.86
C ALA A 118 -24.52 9.29 -13.79
N PHE A 119 -23.64 8.28 -13.71
CA PHE A 119 -23.81 7.05 -14.49
C PHE A 119 -25.11 6.31 -14.17
N LYS A 120 -25.50 6.26 -12.89
CA LYS A 120 -26.75 5.62 -12.48
C LYS A 120 -28.00 6.39 -12.96
N GLU A 121 -27.94 7.71 -13.02
CA GLU A 121 -29.01 8.54 -13.60
C GLU A 121 -29.19 8.26 -15.10
N ASP A 122 -28.08 8.00 -15.81
CA ASP A 122 -28.05 7.61 -17.22
C ASP A 122 -28.34 6.10 -17.44
N LEU A 123 -28.69 5.34 -16.39
CA LEU A 123 -28.89 3.88 -16.41
C LEU A 123 -27.68 3.10 -16.89
N ASP A 124 -26.46 3.64 -16.67
CA ASP A 124 -25.19 3.01 -17.03
C ASP A 124 -24.53 2.39 -15.79
N ASP A 125 -25.13 1.31 -15.29
CA ASP A 125 -24.60 0.57 -14.13
C ASP A 125 -23.22 -0.05 -14.43
N TYR A 126 -22.94 -0.37 -15.71
CA TYR A 126 -21.64 -0.94 -16.09
C TYR A 126 -20.50 0.05 -15.84
N SER A 127 -20.62 1.28 -16.31
CA SER A 127 -19.62 2.32 -16.08
C SER A 127 -19.51 2.70 -14.60
N ALA A 128 -20.61 2.67 -13.86
CA ALA A 128 -20.61 2.91 -12.43
C ALA A 128 -19.74 1.88 -11.67
N ILE A 129 -19.95 0.58 -11.94
CA ILE A 129 -19.18 -0.52 -11.33
C ILE A 129 -17.72 -0.48 -11.79
N LEU A 130 -17.48 -0.21 -13.06
CA LEU A 130 -16.12 -0.14 -13.61
C LEU A 130 -15.32 0.99 -12.96
N LEU A 131 -15.93 2.18 -12.77
CA LEU A 131 -15.29 3.30 -12.09
C LEU A 131 -14.95 2.98 -10.63
N GLU A 132 -15.86 2.32 -9.92
CA GLU A 132 -15.65 1.92 -8.52
C GLU A 132 -14.46 0.94 -8.42
N ALA A 133 -14.42 -0.07 -9.28
CA ALA A 133 -13.31 -1.03 -9.35
C ALA A 133 -11.98 -0.37 -9.71
N LEU A 134 -11.98 0.61 -10.64
CA LEU A 134 -10.78 1.36 -10.99
C LEU A 134 -10.29 2.25 -9.85
N ALA A 135 -11.18 2.89 -9.11
CA ALA A 135 -10.79 3.69 -7.95
C ALA A 135 -10.08 2.85 -6.88
N ASP A 136 -10.57 1.63 -6.61
CA ASP A 136 -9.92 0.69 -5.69
C ASP A 136 -8.51 0.31 -6.19
N ARG A 137 -8.38 -0.04 -7.46
CA ARG A 137 -7.07 -0.37 -8.05
C ARG A 137 -6.10 0.82 -8.05
N LEU A 138 -6.60 2.03 -8.27
CA LEU A 138 -5.78 3.25 -8.20
C LEU A 138 -5.31 3.55 -6.78
N ALA A 139 -6.12 3.27 -5.76
CA ALA A 139 -5.69 3.42 -4.37
C ALA A 139 -4.56 2.44 -4.02
N GLU A 140 -4.66 1.17 -4.45
CA GLU A 140 -3.59 0.18 -4.28
C GLU A 140 -2.30 0.58 -5.04
N ALA A 141 -2.42 0.98 -6.30
CA ALA A 141 -1.29 1.43 -7.10
C ALA A 141 -0.62 2.68 -6.49
N PHE A 142 -1.41 3.58 -5.92
CA PHE A 142 -0.88 4.76 -5.24
C PHE A 142 -0.16 4.39 -3.94
N ALA A 143 -0.66 3.41 -3.18
CA ALA A 143 0.02 2.88 -2.00
C ALA A 143 1.40 2.30 -2.37
N GLU A 144 1.46 1.48 -3.41
CA GLU A 144 2.73 0.94 -3.92
C GLU A 144 3.68 2.06 -4.38
N ARG A 145 3.18 3.05 -5.12
CA ARG A 145 3.98 4.20 -5.55
C ARG A 145 4.48 5.03 -4.38
N LEU A 146 3.66 5.28 -3.38
CA LEU A 146 4.07 6.02 -2.19
C LEU A 146 5.11 5.24 -1.38
N HIS A 147 4.92 3.92 -1.23
CA HIS A 147 5.90 3.04 -0.59
C HIS A 147 7.26 3.05 -1.33
N GLN A 148 7.25 2.98 -2.67
CA GLN A 148 8.46 3.15 -3.46
C GLN A 148 9.15 4.50 -3.18
N ARG A 149 8.41 5.60 -3.18
CA ARG A 149 8.95 6.93 -2.89
C ARG A 149 9.49 7.06 -1.46
N VAL A 150 8.87 6.40 -0.50
CA VAL A 150 9.41 6.34 0.86
C VAL A 150 10.80 5.69 0.85
N ARG A 151 10.98 4.56 0.17
CA ARG A 151 12.26 3.87 0.09
C ARG A 151 13.34 4.66 -0.65
N THR A 152 12.97 5.34 -1.73
CA THR A 152 13.94 6.00 -2.64
C THR A 152 14.12 7.48 -2.37
N GLU A 153 13.11 8.18 -1.84
CA GLU A 153 13.11 9.65 -1.75
C GLU A 153 12.95 10.16 -0.31
N PHE A 154 11.90 9.72 0.42
CA PHE A 154 11.52 10.37 1.67
C PHE A 154 12.30 9.85 2.87
N TRP A 155 12.42 8.55 3.02
CA TRP A 155 13.35 7.90 3.94
C TRP A 155 14.71 7.67 3.27
N ALA A 156 14.65 7.35 1.97
CA ALA A 156 15.82 7.19 1.11
C ALA A 156 16.84 6.15 1.62
N HIS A 157 16.37 5.05 2.21
CA HIS A 157 17.27 3.97 2.64
C HIS A 157 17.76 3.10 1.48
N VAL A 158 17.12 3.19 0.30
CA VAL A 158 17.53 2.53 -0.94
C VAL A 158 17.40 3.51 -2.13
N PRO A 159 18.15 4.63 -2.14
CA PRO A 159 17.98 5.67 -3.16
C PRO A 159 18.29 5.21 -4.58
N GLU A 160 19.12 4.17 -4.71
CA GLU A 160 19.53 3.62 -6.03
C GLU A 160 18.57 2.53 -6.55
N GLU A 161 17.44 2.29 -5.88
CA GLU A 161 16.49 1.26 -6.30
C GLU A 161 15.93 1.55 -7.70
N GLN A 162 16.11 0.60 -8.62
CA GLN A 162 15.58 0.63 -9.97
C GLN A 162 14.89 -0.71 -10.25
N LEU A 163 13.63 -0.82 -9.86
CA LEU A 163 12.84 -2.03 -10.05
C LEU A 163 11.81 -1.83 -11.15
N SER A 164 11.65 -2.86 -11.98
CA SER A 164 10.55 -2.93 -12.94
C SER A 164 9.21 -3.16 -12.24
N ASN A 165 8.09 -2.99 -12.94
CA ASN A 165 6.79 -3.31 -12.39
C ASN A 165 6.67 -4.78 -12.00
N GLU A 166 7.27 -5.69 -12.78
CA GLU A 166 7.31 -7.12 -12.48
C GLU A 166 8.10 -7.40 -11.20
N ASP A 167 9.19 -6.68 -10.96
CA ASP A 167 9.99 -6.81 -9.74
C ASP A 167 9.25 -6.26 -8.51
N LEU A 168 8.51 -5.17 -8.68
CA LEU A 168 7.65 -4.61 -7.61
C LEU A 168 6.51 -5.57 -7.25
N ILE A 169 5.84 -6.15 -8.25
CA ILE A 169 4.80 -7.16 -8.05
C ILE A 169 5.38 -8.41 -7.39
N ALA A 170 6.61 -8.80 -7.73
CA ALA A 170 7.31 -9.92 -7.13
C ALA A 170 7.98 -9.59 -5.79
N GLU A 171 7.76 -8.38 -5.24
CA GLU A 171 8.24 -7.92 -3.92
C GLU A 171 9.77 -8.01 -3.76
N LYS A 172 10.53 -7.73 -4.83
CA LYS A 172 11.99 -7.82 -4.83
C LYS A 172 12.69 -6.59 -4.23
N TYR A 173 11.95 -5.64 -3.70
CA TYR A 173 12.52 -4.48 -3.05
C TYR A 173 13.17 -4.82 -1.70
N THR A 174 14.15 -4.02 -1.29
CA THR A 174 14.80 -4.14 0.00
C THR A 174 13.98 -3.41 1.07
N GLY A 175 13.63 -4.09 2.11
CA GLY A 175 12.86 -3.54 3.22
C GLY A 175 11.74 -4.46 3.66
N ILE A 176 10.99 -4.00 4.65
CA ILE A 176 9.82 -4.69 5.20
C ILE A 176 8.58 -3.98 4.70
N ARG A 177 7.62 -4.77 4.34
CA ARG A 177 6.30 -4.34 3.92
C ARG A 177 5.46 -3.90 5.08
#